data_d6eadd4974e29ddbd8eeadb778d0dbd1
#
_entry.id   d6eadd4974e29ddbd8eeadb778d0dbd1
#
_cell.length_a   1.000
_cell.length_b   1.000
_cell.length_c   1.000
_cell.angle_alpha   90.00
_cell.angle_beta   90.00
_cell.angle_gamma   90.00
#
_symmetry.space_group_name_H-M   'P 1'
#
loop_
_entity.id
_entity.type
_entity.pdbx_description
1 polymer ?
#
loop_
_entity_poly.entity_id
_entity_poly.type
_entity_poly.pdbx_seq_one_letter_code
_entity_poly.pdbx_strand_id
1 'polypeptide(L)'
;MDSIFHHAEQCAPRECCGLVVEENNNKIYIPLENISEEKDMFKMDAKTFITYQLNSKIIFVVHSHYDEDCKPSQHDIDNCNAVGIPYLIVSYP
;
A
#
# COMPACT_ATOMS: atom_id res chain seq x y z
N MET A 1 5.56 10.70 -4.83
CA MET A 1 4.16 11.01 -4.43
C MET A 1 3.21 10.96 -5.61
N ASP A 2 3.59 11.54 -6.76
CA ASP A 2 2.71 11.53 -7.94
C ASP A 2 2.36 10.12 -8.41
N SER A 3 3.33 9.19 -8.36
CA SER A 3 3.09 7.80 -8.74
C SER A 3 2.04 7.13 -7.85
N ILE A 4 2.04 7.44 -6.57
CA ILE A 4 1.08 6.88 -5.61
C ILE A 4 -0.32 7.39 -5.92
N PHE A 5 -0.48 8.71 -6.11
CA PHE A 5 -1.78 9.30 -6.43
C PHE A 5 -2.29 8.85 -7.79
N HIS A 6 -1.41 8.71 -8.77
CA HIS A 6 -1.78 8.18 -10.08
C HIS A 6 -2.33 6.75 -9.96
N HIS A 7 -1.67 5.92 -9.17
CA HIS A 7 -2.12 4.55 -8.92
C HIS A 7 -3.48 4.54 -8.19
N ALA A 8 -3.65 5.42 -7.19
CA ALA A 8 -4.92 5.55 -6.48
C ALA A 8 -6.06 5.94 -7.43
N GLU A 9 -5.78 6.85 -8.37
CA GLU A 9 -6.74 7.23 -9.39
C GLU A 9 -7.13 6.05 -10.27
N GLN A 10 -6.16 5.27 -10.71
CA GLN A 10 -6.40 4.09 -11.56
C GLN A 10 -7.22 3.02 -10.86
N CYS A 11 -7.04 2.85 -9.56
CA CYS A 11 -7.75 1.82 -8.79
C CYS A 11 -9.13 2.25 -8.34
N ALA A 12 -9.39 3.55 -8.24
CA ALA A 12 -10.65 4.07 -7.72
C ALA A 12 -11.86 3.43 -8.42
N PRO A 13 -12.94 3.10 -7.72
CA PRO A 13 -13.22 3.38 -6.31
C PRO A 13 -12.63 2.36 -5.31
N ARG A 14 -11.82 1.43 -5.77
CA ARG A 14 -11.17 0.47 -4.90
C ARG A 14 -9.91 1.09 -4.29
N GLU A 15 -9.50 0.57 -3.14
CA GLU A 15 -8.22 0.97 -2.55
C GLU A 15 -7.08 0.46 -3.42
N CYS A 16 -6.09 1.31 -3.66
CA CYS A 16 -4.84 0.85 -4.25
C CYS A 16 -3.90 0.39 -3.15
N CYS A 17 -2.94 -0.43 -3.49
CA CYS A 17 -1.88 -0.81 -2.57
C CYS A 17 -0.55 -0.92 -3.30
N GLY A 18 0.52 -0.82 -2.54
CA GLY A 18 1.85 -0.91 -3.08
C GLY A 18 2.90 -0.84 -1.97
N LEU A 19 4.14 -0.77 -2.38
CA LEU A 19 5.27 -0.70 -1.47
C LEU A 19 6.17 0.46 -1.86
N VAL A 20 6.75 1.13 -0.86
CA VAL A 20 7.89 2.01 -1.11
C VAL A 20 9.12 1.23 -0.66
N VAL A 21 10.02 0.98 -1.60
CA VAL A 21 11.28 0.26 -1.34
C VAL A 21 12.46 1.18 -1.58
N GLU A 22 13.58 0.88 -0.92
CA GLU A 22 14.83 1.62 -1.12
C GLU A 22 15.79 0.76 -1.93
N GLU A 23 16.24 1.31 -3.07
CA GLU A 23 17.26 0.69 -3.91
C GLU A 23 18.29 1.75 -4.28
N ASN A 24 19.59 1.45 -4.07
CA ASN A 24 20.69 2.36 -4.41
C ASN A 24 20.48 3.78 -3.86
N ASN A 25 20.00 3.90 -2.62
CA ASN A 25 19.69 5.16 -1.95
C ASN A 25 18.53 5.94 -2.55
N ASN A 26 17.75 5.31 -3.45
CA ASN A 26 16.53 5.89 -4.02
C ASN A 26 15.30 5.18 -3.49
N LYS A 27 14.24 5.94 -3.23
CA LYS A 27 12.96 5.40 -2.82
C LYS A 27 12.08 5.25 -4.04
N ILE A 28 11.58 4.03 -4.25
CA ILE A 28 10.80 3.68 -5.43
C ILE A 28 9.45 3.14 -4.99
N TYR A 29 8.36 3.65 -5.60
CA TYR A 29 7.03 3.09 -5.38
C TYR A 29 6.79 1.93 -6.32
N ILE A 30 6.38 0.80 -5.74
CA ILE A 30 6.02 -0.41 -6.50
C ILE A 30 4.51 -0.59 -6.39
N PRO A 31 3.75 -0.29 -7.45
CA PRO A 31 2.31 -0.55 -7.43
C PRO A 31 2.04 -2.05 -7.46
N LEU A 32 1.13 -2.50 -6.60
CA LEU A 32 0.74 -3.91 -6.53
C LEU A 32 -0.75 -4.04 -6.74
N GLU A 33 -1.16 -5.25 -7.12
CA GLU A 33 -2.58 -5.56 -7.29
C GLU A 33 -3.24 -5.71 -5.92
N ASN A 34 -4.42 -5.11 -5.77
CA ASN A 34 -5.26 -5.34 -4.61
C ASN A 34 -6.14 -6.54 -4.91
N ILE A 35 -5.83 -7.68 -4.30
CA ILE A 35 -6.53 -8.94 -4.52
C ILE A 35 -7.68 -9.16 -3.54
N SER A 36 -8.00 -8.18 -2.70
CA SER A 36 -9.15 -8.26 -1.81
C SER A 36 -10.45 -8.29 -2.61
N GLU A 37 -11.40 -9.10 -2.17
CA GLU A 37 -12.73 -9.12 -2.75
C GLU A 37 -13.60 -7.99 -2.18
N GLU A 38 -13.16 -7.37 -1.11
CA GLU A 38 -13.89 -6.30 -0.44
C GLU A 38 -13.39 -4.94 -0.91
N LYS A 39 -14.33 -4.07 -1.26
CA LYS A 39 -14.07 -2.76 -1.82
C LYS A 39 -13.33 -1.83 -0.86
N ASP A 40 -13.61 -1.94 0.43
CA ASP A 40 -13.06 -1.05 1.46
C ASP A 40 -11.79 -1.59 2.11
N MET A 41 -11.20 -2.62 1.53
CA MET A 41 -10.02 -3.27 2.08
C MET A 41 -8.99 -3.50 0.98
N PHE A 42 -7.76 -3.75 1.40
CA PHE A 42 -6.74 -4.18 0.46
C PHE A 42 -6.08 -5.46 0.94
N LYS A 43 -5.58 -6.22 -0.01
CA LYS A 43 -4.81 -7.43 0.25
C LYS A 43 -3.76 -7.58 -0.83
N MET A 44 -2.52 -7.76 -0.43
CA MET A 44 -1.43 -8.01 -1.35
C MET A 44 -1.22 -9.51 -1.48
N ASP A 45 -0.79 -9.97 -2.65
CA ASP A 45 -0.36 -11.34 -2.83
C ASP A 45 0.83 -11.63 -1.90
N ALA A 46 0.69 -12.63 -1.04
CA ALA A 46 1.70 -12.93 -0.02
C ALA A 46 3.05 -13.28 -0.64
N LYS A 47 3.05 -14.01 -1.74
CA LYS A 47 4.28 -14.41 -2.43
C LYS A 47 5.03 -13.19 -2.97
N THR A 48 4.31 -12.25 -3.56
CA THR A 48 4.88 -11.01 -4.08
C THR A 48 5.47 -10.18 -2.94
N PHE A 49 4.74 -10.01 -1.85
CA PHE A 49 5.21 -9.27 -0.68
C PHE A 49 6.49 -9.86 -0.12
N ILE A 50 6.52 -11.18 0.07
CA ILE A 50 7.69 -11.89 0.60
C ILE A 50 8.89 -11.73 -0.32
N THR A 51 8.69 -11.78 -1.64
CA THR A 51 9.76 -11.60 -2.62
C THR A 51 10.43 -10.22 -2.45
N TYR A 52 9.64 -9.16 -2.32
CA TYR A 52 10.19 -7.83 -2.09
C TYR A 52 10.84 -7.72 -0.72
N GLN A 53 10.27 -8.35 0.30
CA GLN A 53 10.83 -8.33 1.65
C GLN A 53 12.22 -8.97 1.70
N LEU A 54 12.43 -10.04 0.93
CA LEU A 54 13.72 -10.73 0.89
C LEU A 54 14.77 -10.03 0.02
N ASN A 55 14.35 -9.33 -1.03
CA ASN A 55 15.26 -8.78 -2.04
C ASN A 55 15.45 -7.26 -1.96
N SER A 56 14.61 -6.57 -1.21
CA SER A 56 14.62 -5.12 -1.12
C SER A 56 14.36 -4.67 0.31
N LYS A 57 14.70 -3.42 0.60
CA LYS A 57 14.32 -2.82 1.88
C LYS A 57 12.97 -2.14 1.72
N ILE A 58 11.94 -2.68 2.34
CA ILE A 58 10.61 -2.09 2.33
C ILE A 58 10.54 -1.00 3.39
N ILE A 59 10.24 0.23 2.98
CA ILE A 59 10.17 1.38 3.89
C ILE A 59 8.73 1.60 4.35
N PHE A 60 7.78 1.52 3.42
CA PHE A 60 6.36 1.70 3.72
C PHE A 60 5.52 0.69 2.96
N VAL A 61 4.43 0.26 3.60
CA VAL A 61 3.29 -0.34 2.92
C VAL A 61 2.32 0.80 2.62
N VAL A 62 1.93 0.96 1.37
CA VAL A 62 1.10 2.06 0.91
C VAL A 62 -0.27 1.55 0.53
N HIS A 63 -1.33 2.25 0.94
CA HIS A 63 -2.65 2.03 0.38
C HIS A 63 -3.46 3.33 0.39
N SER A 64 -4.51 3.36 -0.42
CA SER A 64 -5.37 4.54 -0.51
C SER A 64 -6.72 4.28 0.15
N HIS A 65 -7.33 5.36 0.65
CA HIS A 65 -8.75 5.39 1.02
C HIS A 65 -9.49 6.18 -0.06
N TYR A 66 -10.55 5.61 -0.59
CA TYR A 66 -11.36 6.27 -1.60
C TYR A 66 -12.49 7.04 -0.94
N ASP A 67 -12.56 8.34 -1.24
CA ASP A 67 -13.59 9.24 -0.74
C ASP A 67 -13.70 9.23 0.80
N GLU A 68 -12.58 9.00 1.46
CA GLU A 68 -12.45 8.98 2.92
C GLU A 68 -11.19 9.73 3.32
N ASP A 69 -11.10 10.09 4.60
CA ASP A 69 -9.86 10.72 5.11
C ASP A 69 -8.74 9.69 5.23
N CYS A 70 -7.53 10.16 5.53
CA CYS A 70 -6.34 9.31 5.67
C CYS A 70 -6.24 8.63 7.03
N LYS A 71 -7.27 8.70 7.86
CA LYS A 71 -7.25 8.10 9.18
C LYS A 71 -7.24 6.58 9.05
N PRO A 72 -6.32 5.88 9.74
CA PRO A 72 -6.28 4.43 9.65
C PRO A 72 -7.52 3.79 10.27
N SER A 73 -8.01 2.75 9.61
CA SER A 73 -9.07 1.91 10.15
C SER A 73 -8.48 0.95 11.17
N GLN A 74 -9.32 0.28 11.95
CA GLN A 74 -8.83 -0.75 12.88
C GLN A 74 -8.12 -1.87 12.12
N HIS A 75 -8.61 -2.23 10.94
CA HIS A 75 -7.99 -3.21 10.08
C HIS A 75 -6.57 -2.77 9.67
N ASP A 76 -6.40 -1.50 9.31
CA ASP A 76 -5.09 -0.92 8.97
C ASP A 76 -4.11 -1.02 10.14
N ILE A 77 -4.58 -0.69 11.33
CA ILE A 77 -3.76 -0.72 12.55
C ILE A 77 -3.32 -2.14 12.85
N ASP A 78 -4.24 -3.10 12.78
CA ASP A 78 -3.95 -4.50 13.04
C ASP A 78 -2.95 -5.06 12.04
N ASN A 79 -3.11 -4.76 10.75
CA ASN A 79 -2.18 -5.21 9.72
C ASN A 79 -0.79 -4.57 9.88
N CYS A 80 -0.74 -3.29 10.19
CA CYS A 80 0.53 -2.58 10.42
C CYS A 80 1.30 -3.23 11.57
N ASN A 81 0.62 -3.52 12.67
CA ASN A 81 1.23 -4.17 13.83
C ASN A 81 1.71 -5.58 13.52
N ALA A 82 0.94 -6.33 12.74
CA ALA A 82 1.29 -7.71 12.38
C ALA A 82 2.50 -7.75 11.45
N VAL A 83 2.60 -6.82 10.52
CA VAL A 83 3.68 -6.77 9.52
C VAL A 83 4.94 -6.12 10.08
N GLY A 84 4.80 -5.17 10.99
CA GLY A 84 5.94 -4.45 11.58
C GLY A 84 6.59 -3.44 10.65
N ILE A 85 5.92 -3.03 9.58
CA ILE A 85 6.39 -2.03 8.62
C ILE A 85 5.41 -0.86 8.66
N PRO A 86 5.91 0.40 8.69
CA PRO A 86 5.01 1.55 8.70
C PRO A 86 4.09 1.58 7.47
N TYR A 87 2.86 2.01 7.68
CA TYR A 87 1.90 2.22 6.62
C TYR A 87 1.87 3.69 6.22
N LEU A 88 1.73 3.94 4.93
CA LEU A 88 1.45 5.26 4.39
C LEU A 88 0.08 5.21 3.73
N ILE A 89 -0.85 5.97 4.27
CA ILE A 89 -2.23 6.00 3.79
C ILE A 89 -2.45 7.32 3.05
N VAL A 90 -2.94 7.24 1.82
CA VAL A 90 -3.29 8.43 1.04
C VAL A 90 -4.79 8.45 0.78
N SER A 91 -5.36 9.64 0.71
CA SER A 91 -6.78 9.80 0.42
C SER A 91 -6.96 10.21 -1.05
N TYR A 92 -7.90 9.55 -1.77
CA TYR A 92 -8.26 9.88 -3.14
C TYR A 92 -9.75 9.64 -3.35
N PRO A 93 -10.51 10.57 -3.84
CA PRO A 93 -10.16 11.96 -4.01
C PRO A 93 -9.92 12.66 -2.71
#